data_a865ec7287cfc66396278e3fc27e54eb
#
_entry.id   a865ec7287cfc66396278e3fc27e54eb
#
_cell.length_a   1.000
_cell.length_b   1.000
_cell.length_c   1.000
_cell.angle_alpha   90.00
_cell.angle_beta   90.00
_cell.angle_gamma   90.00
#
_symmetry.space_group_name_H-M   'P 1'
#
loop_
_entity.id
_entity.type
_entity.pdbx_description
1 polymer ?
#
loop_
_entity_poly.entity_id
_entity_poly.type
_entity_poly.pdbx_seq_one_letter_code
_entity_poly.pdbx_strand_id
1 'polypeptide(L)'
;MAEHSVIFKELSYVFIAAIFGGALAWRLRQPLILGYVLAGIAISPFTPGPAVREAHTFQIVAEVGVVFLMFSIGLEFSISELMEVKWMSLLGAPLGVVLLSLMGAGVGALLGWGAMCGLVAGMIISVASTMVLSRLLIDSGQLQSTHGKIMIGITLVEDLVVVVLTILMPVLVSLTPHHLLGVGMALGKAALILVPVGFLAVYLVPRGLKVVARSQNQELFLLVILAICLGTAALTEAVGLSLALGGFAAGLIVSASEYAHRALEQIMTLRDAFVALFFVTVGTLINPRAVLSNPGMLLAILAMVVVGKFVVWTAVVKLFGYRLKTAVLVGTGLTQIGEFSFVLVQVAHANGLVPDEFYYATLAASLLSILLNASLVRSVPKWVGRTAG
;
A
#
# COMPACT_ATOMS: atom_id res chain seq x y z
N MET A 1 -30.54 10.85 16.17
CA MET A 1 -31.27 9.93 15.26
C MET A 1 -31.02 10.21 13.78
N ALA A 2 -30.92 11.45 13.32
CA ALA A 2 -30.63 11.77 11.90
C ALA A 2 -29.23 11.33 11.43
N GLU A 3 -28.23 11.47 12.24
CA GLU A 3 -26.83 11.13 11.92
C GLU A 3 -26.60 9.63 11.74
N HIS A 4 -27.20 8.79 12.60
CA HIS A 4 -27.14 7.33 12.44
C HIS A 4 -27.80 6.84 11.14
N SER A 5 -28.91 7.47 10.73
CA SER A 5 -29.61 7.08 9.48
C SER A 5 -28.78 7.41 8.24
N VAL A 6 -27.93 8.47 8.29
CA VAL A 6 -27.05 8.86 7.19
C VAL A 6 -25.93 7.83 7.02
N ILE A 7 -25.28 7.41 8.09
CA ILE A 7 -24.18 6.43 8.04
C ILE A 7 -24.65 5.10 7.45
N PHE A 8 -25.77 4.54 7.93
CA PHE A 8 -26.33 3.30 7.36
C PHE A 8 -26.71 3.42 5.89
N LYS A 9 -27.28 4.56 5.50
CA LYS A 9 -27.64 4.84 4.10
C LYS A 9 -26.38 4.90 3.22
N GLU A 10 -25.36 5.64 3.63
CA GLU A 10 -24.11 5.77 2.88
C GLU A 10 -23.33 4.46 2.84
N LEU A 11 -23.30 3.67 3.93
CA LEU A 11 -22.72 2.33 3.95
C LEU A 11 -23.43 1.40 2.93
N SER A 12 -24.76 1.51 2.83
CA SER A 12 -25.51 0.77 1.80
C SER A 12 -25.10 1.19 0.40
N TYR A 13 -24.88 2.49 0.14
CA TYR A 13 -24.38 2.96 -1.16
C TYR A 13 -23.02 2.38 -1.49
N VAL A 14 -22.11 2.32 -0.52
CA VAL A 14 -20.77 1.76 -0.70
C VAL A 14 -20.85 0.27 -1.09
N PHE A 15 -21.62 -0.55 -0.36
CA PHE A 15 -21.75 -1.97 -0.69
C PHE A 15 -22.51 -2.21 -2.00
N ILE A 16 -23.55 -1.45 -2.28
CA ILE A 16 -24.28 -1.54 -3.57
C ILE A 16 -23.32 -1.18 -4.70
N ALA A 17 -22.57 -0.09 -4.59
CA ALA A 17 -21.58 0.31 -5.56
C ALA A 17 -20.48 -0.76 -5.72
N ALA A 18 -19.99 -1.36 -4.62
CA ALA A 18 -19.04 -2.47 -4.67
C ALA A 18 -19.58 -3.66 -5.47
N ILE A 19 -20.86 -4.04 -5.26
CA ILE A 19 -21.49 -5.14 -5.99
C ILE A 19 -21.53 -4.84 -7.49
N PHE A 20 -22.03 -3.66 -7.89
CA PHE A 20 -22.12 -3.30 -9.31
C PHE A 20 -20.76 -3.16 -9.97
N GLY A 21 -19.81 -2.46 -9.32
CA GLY A 21 -18.46 -2.30 -9.82
C GLY A 21 -17.71 -3.63 -9.90
N GLY A 22 -17.80 -4.44 -8.84
CA GLY A 22 -17.19 -5.77 -8.80
C GLY A 22 -17.77 -6.70 -9.87
N ALA A 23 -19.11 -6.72 -10.05
CA ALA A 23 -19.76 -7.51 -11.07
C ALA A 23 -19.35 -7.08 -12.49
N LEU A 24 -19.23 -5.77 -12.74
CA LEU A 24 -18.74 -5.23 -14.00
C LEU A 24 -17.28 -5.65 -14.26
N ALA A 25 -16.41 -5.48 -13.28
CA ALA A 25 -15.01 -5.88 -13.38
C ALA A 25 -14.87 -7.38 -13.64
N TRP A 26 -15.63 -8.21 -12.91
CA TRP A 26 -15.66 -9.66 -13.11
C TRP A 26 -16.10 -10.02 -14.54
N ARG A 27 -17.19 -9.41 -15.04
CA ARG A 27 -17.67 -9.61 -16.40
C ARG A 27 -16.66 -9.22 -17.47
N LEU A 28 -15.90 -8.15 -17.23
CA LEU A 28 -14.82 -7.66 -18.10
C LEU A 28 -13.49 -8.42 -17.89
N ARG A 29 -13.49 -9.44 -17.01
CA ARG A 29 -12.29 -10.20 -16.63
C ARG A 29 -11.16 -9.30 -16.10
N GLN A 30 -11.53 -8.23 -15.39
CA GLN A 30 -10.62 -7.32 -14.72
C GLN A 30 -10.55 -7.62 -13.21
N PRO A 31 -9.48 -7.21 -12.49
CA PRO A 31 -9.45 -7.30 -11.03
C PRO A 31 -10.63 -6.58 -10.39
N LEU A 32 -11.23 -7.18 -9.35
CA LEU A 32 -12.37 -6.60 -8.63
C LEU A 32 -12.06 -5.21 -8.06
N ILE A 33 -10.82 -5.00 -7.62
CA ILE A 33 -10.33 -3.71 -7.12
C ILE A 33 -10.65 -2.57 -8.09
N LEU A 34 -10.45 -2.77 -9.40
CA LEU A 34 -10.75 -1.75 -10.41
C LEU A 34 -12.22 -1.37 -10.41
N GLY A 35 -13.09 -2.39 -10.31
CA GLY A 35 -14.52 -2.19 -10.22
C GLY A 35 -14.91 -1.40 -8.97
N TYR A 36 -14.33 -1.72 -7.83
CA TYR A 36 -14.58 -1.04 -6.58
C TYR A 36 -14.18 0.44 -6.63
N VAL A 37 -12.97 0.75 -7.14
CA VAL A 37 -12.51 2.14 -7.28
C VAL A 37 -13.39 2.92 -8.25
N LEU A 38 -13.71 2.37 -9.42
CA LEU A 38 -14.58 3.03 -10.40
C LEU A 38 -15.99 3.27 -9.86
N ALA A 39 -16.53 2.30 -9.10
CA ALA A 39 -17.82 2.44 -8.43
C ALA A 39 -17.76 3.54 -7.36
N GLY A 40 -16.64 3.66 -6.63
CA GLY A 40 -16.40 4.74 -5.69
C GLY A 40 -16.41 6.11 -6.36
N ILE A 41 -15.76 6.26 -7.51
CA ILE A 41 -15.81 7.50 -8.31
C ILE A 41 -17.25 7.84 -8.68
N ALA A 42 -18.06 6.85 -9.04
CA ALA A 42 -19.46 7.08 -9.44
C ALA A 42 -20.35 7.58 -8.29
N ILE A 43 -20.04 7.23 -7.03
CA ILE A 43 -20.74 7.71 -5.82
C ILE A 43 -19.95 8.79 -5.05
N SER A 44 -18.97 9.41 -5.71
CA SER A 44 -18.17 10.48 -5.14
C SER A 44 -19.00 11.76 -4.96
N PRO A 45 -18.70 12.61 -3.94
CA PRO A 45 -19.31 13.93 -3.81
C PRO A 45 -19.08 14.85 -5.03
N PHE A 46 -18.14 14.52 -5.89
CA PHE A 46 -17.78 15.29 -7.10
C PHE A 46 -18.53 14.84 -8.36
N THR A 47 -19.32 13.76 -8.29
CA THR A 47 -20.12 13.24 -9.40
C THR A 47 -21.62 13.42 -9.13
N PRO A 48 -22.45 13.67 -10.16
CA PRO A 48 -23.89 13.76 -9.96
C PRO A 48 -24.48 12.38 -9.60
N GLY A 49 -25.24 12.32 -8.50
CA GLY A 49 -25.89 11.07 -8.08
C GLY A 49 -25.94 10.87 -6.57
N PRO A 50 -26.19 9.64 -6.11
CA PRO A 50 -26.10 9.30 -4.70
C PRO A 50 -24.65 9.43 -4.26
N ALA A 51 -24.36 10.36 -3.34
CA ALA A 51 -23.00 10.67 -2.93
C ALA A 51 -22.76 10.25 -1.47
N VAL A 52 -21.56 9.72 -1.22
CA VAL A 52 -20.99 9.51 0.12
C VAL A 52 -20.37 10.83 0.56
N ARG A 53 -20.94 11.46 1.59
CA ARG A 53 -20.47 12.75 2.11
C ARG A 53 -19.54 12.59 3.30
N GLU A 54 -19.74 11.54 4.10
CA GLU A 54 -18.95 11.19 5.28
C GLU A 54 -17.71 10.33 4.92
N ALA A 55 -17.02 10.67 3.83
CA ALA A 55 -15.89 9.89 3.32
C ALA A 55 -14.81 9.63 4.39
N HIS A 56 -14.57 10.57 5.30
CA HIS A 56 -13.58 10.41 6.38
C HIS A 56 -13.97 9.31 7.38
N THR A 57 -15.24 9.20 7.76
CA THR A 57 -15.73 8.14 8.66
C THR A 57 -15.55 6.76 7.99
N PHE A 58 -15.88 6.66 6.70
CA PHE A 58 -15.70 5.41 5.96
C PHE A 58 -14.23 5.08 5.73
N GLN A 59 -13.36 6.08 5.61
CA GLN A 59 -11.92 5.87 5.49
C GLN A 59 -11.34 5.18 6.72
N ILE A 60 -11.71 5.63 7.94
CA ILE A 60 -11.27 4.99 9.19
C ILE A 60 -11.72 3.53 9.26
N VAL A 61 -12.99 3.25 8.92
CA VAL A 61 -13.52 1.88 8.92
C VAL A 61 -12.85 1.04 7.80
N ALA A 62 -12.57 1.65 6.67
CA ALA A 62 -11.92 1.00 5.54
C ALA A 62 -10.46 0.60 5.82
N GLU A 63 -9.75 1.36 6.67
CA GLU A 63 -8.39 1.02 7.12
C GLU A 63 -8.32 -0.33 7.84
N VAL A 64 -9.40 -0.75 8.51
CA VAL A 64 -9.52 -2.10 9.07
C VAL A 64 -9.37 -3.17 7.98
N GLY A 65 -9.89 -2.91 6.78
CA GLY A 65 -9.73 -3.79 5.62
C GLY A 65 -8.28 -3.96 5.20
N VAL A 66 -7.51 -2.86 5.26
CA VAL A 66 -6.06 -2.87 4.99
C VAL A 66 -5.35 -3.77 6.01
N VAL A 67 -5.65 -3.58 7.29
CA VAL A 67 -5.05 -4.37 8.38
C VAL A 67 -5.36 -5.86 8.20
N PHE A 68 -6.60 -6.24 7.88
CA PHE A 68 -6.96 -7.63 7.64
C PHE A 68 -6.31 -8.22 6.40
N LEU A 69 -6.17 -7.43 5.32
CA LEU A 69 -5.47 -7.87 4.11
C LEU A 69 -3.99 -8.13 4.42
N MET A 70 -3.32 -7.20 5.08
CA MET A 70 -1.92 -7.33 5.45
C MET A 70 -1.69 -8.49 6.43
N PHE A 71 -2.59 -8.68 7.39
CA PHE A 71 -2.58 -9.82 8.28
C PHE A 71 -2.67 -11.15 7.52
N SER A 72 -3.61 -11.25 6.57
CA SER A 72 -3.75 -12.48 5.76
C SER A 72 -2.50 -12.79 4.93
N ILE A 73 -1.85 -11.75 4.38
CA ILE A 73 -0.58 -11.89 3.67
C ILE A 73 0.52 -12.35 4.63
N GLY A 74 0.61 -11.72 5.81
CA GLY A 74 1.56 -12.13 6.84
C GLY A 74 1.39 -13.59 7.28
N LEU A 75 0.15 -14.11 7.30
CA LEU A 75 -0.14 -15.52 7.56
C LEU A 75 0.37 -16.47 6.46
N GLU A 76 0.34 -16.02 5.21
CA GLU A 76 0.79 -16.79 4.05
C GLU A 76 2.32 -16.76 3.87
N PHE A 77 3.00 -15.78 4.49
CA PHE A 77 4.46 -15.67 4.45
C PHE A 77 5.12 -16.32 5.66
N SER A 78 6.29 -16.91 5.43
CA SER A 78 7.20 -17.32 6.50
C SER A 78 8.38 -16.35 6.63
N ILE A 79 8.91 -16.20 7.85
CA ILE A 79 10.11 -15.37 8.08
C ILE A 79 11.29 -15.89 7.25
N SER A 80 11.41 -17.21 7.06
CA SER A 80 12.46 -17.81 6.21
C SER A 80 12.36 -17.35 4.76
N GLU A 81 11.17 -17.21 4.21
CA GLU A 81 10.96 -16.73 2.82
C GLU A 81 11.34 -15.27 2.63
N LEU A 82 11.05 -14.42 3.61
CA LEU A 82 11.50 -13.03 3.60
C LEU A 82 13.03 -12.93 3.71
N MET A 83 13.66 -13.81 4.47
CA MET A 83 15.12 -13.86 4.60
C MET A 83 15.82 -14.25 3.29
N GLU A 84 15.16 -14.97 2.36
CA GLU A 84 15.71 -15.27 1.03
C GLU A 84 15.95 -14.00 0.20
N VAL A 85 15.11 -12.98 0.36
CA VAL A 85 15.17 -11.72 -0.40
C VAL A 85 15.65 -10.52 0.42
N LYS A 86 16.18 -10.75 1.61
CA LYS A 86 16.55 -9.70 2.60
C LYS A 86 17.45 -8.60 2.04
N TRP A 87 18.48 -8.95 1.29
CA TRP A 87 19.42 -7.96 0.75
C TRP A 87 18.77 -7.08 -0.30
N MET A 88 17.93 -7.67 -1.15
CA MET A 88 17.15 -6.91 -2.13
C MET A 88 16.13 -5.98 -1.44
N SER A 89 15.49 -6.45 -0.37
CA SER A 89 14.52 -5.64 0.36
C SER A 89 15.20 -4.54 1.17
N LEU A 90 16.20 -4.88 2.00
CA LEU A 90 16.82 -3.94 2.95
C LEU A 90 17.76 -2.92 2.30
N LEU A 91 18.43 -3.26 1.20
CA LEU A 91 19.37 -2.38 0.51
C LEU A 91 18.81 -1.91 -0.85
N GLY A 92 18.14 -2.79 -1.58
CA GLY A 92 17.58 -2.45 -2.89
C GLY A 92 16.40 -1.48 -2.79
N ALA A 93 15.52 -1.60 -1.79
CA ALA A 93 14.39 -0.68 -1.64
C ALA A 93 14.85 0.76 -1.33
N PRO A 94 15.71 1.04 -0.33
CA PRO A 94 16.24 2.38 -0.11
C PRO A 94 17.00 2.93 -1.34
N LEU A 95 17.79 2.09 -2.02
CA LEU A 95 18.48 2.49 -3.26
C LEU A 95 17.49 2.90 -4.34
N GLY A 96 16.42 2.13 -4.53
CA GLY A 96 15.35 2.47 -5.47
C GLY A 96 14.68 3.80 -5.16
N VAL A 97 14.38 4.05 -3.89
CA VAL A 97 13.81 5.33 -3.42
C VAL A 97 14.74 6.49 -3.71
N VAL A 98 16.05 6.36 -3.42
CA VAL A 98 17.05 7.39 -3.72
C VAL A 98 17.14 7.66 -5.22
N LEU A 99 17.22 6.61 -6.05
CA LEU A 99 17.30 6.76 -7.50
C LEU A 99 16.03 7.41 -8.09
N LEU A 100 14.84 7.05 -7.59
CA LEU A 100 13.59 7.67 -8.00
C LEU A 100 13.50 9.13 -7.55
N SER A 101 14.00 9.46 -6.37
CA SER A 101 14.08 10.83 -5.88
C SER A 101 15.00 11.69 -6.74
N LEU A 102 16.18 11.17 -7.12
CA LEU A 102 17.12 11.84 -8.02
C LEU A 102 16.55 11.98 -9.44
N MET A 103 15.90 10.95 -9.95
CA MET A 103 15.18 11.00 -11.23
C MET A 103 14.11 12.10 -11.20
N GLY A 104 13.33 12.16 -10.11
CA GLY A 104 12.32 13.19 -9.90
C GLY A 104 12.92 14.60 -9.90
N ALA A 105 14.05 14.80 -9.22
CA ALA A 105 14.77 16.07 -9.22
C ALA A 105 15.19 16.48 -10.65
N GLY A 106 15.70 15.54 -11.44
CA GLY A 106 16.05 15.78 -12.85
C GLY A 106 14.84 16.13 -13.71
N VAL A 107 13.75 15.40 -13.59
CA VAL A 107 12.50 15.68 -14.32
C VAL A 107 11.91 17.03 -13.90
N GLY A 108 11.89 17.34 -12.60
CA GLY A 108 11.40 18.64 -12.10
C GLY A 108 12.22 19.82 -12.61
N ALA A 109 13.54 19.67 -12.70
CA ALA A 109 14.42 20.68 -13.29
C ALA A 109 14.14 20.85 -14.80
N LEU A 110 13.96 19.77 -15.54
CA LEU A 110 13.68 19.79 -16.99
C LEU A 110 12.31 20.39 -17.32
N LEU A 111 11.28 20.11 -16.49
CA LEU A 111 9.92 20.59 -16.71
C LEU A 111 9.63 21.95 -16.07
N GLY A 112 10.63 22.58 -15.44
CA GLY A 112 10.47 23.90 -14.81
C GLY A 112 9.74 23.88 -13.46
N TRP A 113 9.52 22.70 -12.84
CA TRP A 113 8.94 22.60 -11.48
C TRP A 113 9.94 23.00 -10.38
N GLY A 114 11.24 23.07 -10.73
CA GLY A 114 12.33 23.21 -9.79
C GLY A 114 12.82 21.86 -9.26
N ALA A 115 14.12 21.78 -8.98
CA ALA A 115 14.76 20.53 -8.55
C ALA A 115 14.21 20.01 -7.21
N MET A 116 13.85 20.89 -6.27
CA MET A 116 13.30 20.51 -4.97
C MET A 116 11.90 19.91 -5.11
N CYS A 117 10.99 20.54 -5.86
CA CYS A 117 9.67 19.98 -6.14
C CYS A 117 9.79 18.63 -6.86
N GLY A 118 10.71 18.51 -7.83
CA GLY A 118 11.01 17.25 -8.50
C GLY A 118 11.56 16.17 -7.57
N LEU A 119 12.47 16.52 -6.64
CA LEU A 119 12.99 15.60 -5.64
C LEU A 119 11.86 15.02 -4.79
N VAL A 120 11.00 15.89 -4.27
CA VAL A 120 9.83 15.51 -3.47
C VAL A 120 8.85 14.67 -4.30
N ALA A 121 8.64 15.02 -5.58
CA ALA A 121 7.87 14.22 -6.51
C ALA A 121 8.41 12.79 -6.62
N GLY A 122 9.73 12.65 -6.78
CA GLY A 122 10.41 11.36 -6.82
C GLY A 122 10.24 10.56 -5.53
N MET A 123 10.32 11.20 -4.36
CA MET A 123 10.03 10.57 -3.07
C MET A 123 8.60 10.05 -2.99
N ILE A 124 7.62 10.86 -3.37
CA ILE A 124 6.20 10.51 -3.33
C ILE A 124 5.90 9.32 -4.24
N ILE A 125 6.37 9.34 -5.49
CA ILE A 125 6.10 8.28 -6.45
C ILE A 125 6.88 7.00 -6.17
N SER A 126 7.96 7.05 -5.37
CA SER A 126 8.78 5.87 -5.09
C SER A 126 7.99 4.76 -4.40
N VAL A 127 7.05 5.13 -3.55
CA VAL A 127 6.28 4.19 -2.74
C VAL A 127 5.20 3.50 -3.56
N ALA A 128 5.23 2.16 -3.59
CA ALA A 128 4.24 1.34 -4.25
C ALA A 128 3.14 0.89 -3.25
N SER A 129 1.94 0.59 -3.74
CA SER A 129 0.88 0.04 -2.88
C SER A 129 1.12 -1.44 -2.61
N THR A 130 1.45 -1.76 -1.38
CA THR A 130 1.59 -3.13 -0.89
C THR A 130 0.27 -3.89 -1.04
N MET A 131 -0.85 -3.22 -0.78
CA MET A 131 -2.20 -3.77 -0.87
C MET A 131 -2.61 -4.18 -2.29
N VAL A 132 -2.50 -3.24 -3.24
CA VAL A 132 -2.85 -3.50 -4.65
C VAL A 132 -1.96 -4.59 -5.21
N LEU A 133 -0.66 -4.49 -4.98
CA LEU A 133 0.33 -5.46 -5.45
C LEU A 133 0.05 -6.85 -4.92
N SER A 134 -0.15 -6.98 -3.61
CA SER A 134 -0.43 -8.26 -2.95
C SER A 134 -1.69 -8.91 -3.52
N ARG A 135 -2.75 -8.13 -3.69
CA ARG A 135 -3.99 -8.63 -4.28
C ARG A 135 -3.80 -9.11 -5.72
N LEU A 136 -3.07 -8.37 -6.55
CA LEU A 136 -2.75 -8.77 -7.92
C LEU A 136 -1.90 -10.05 -7.97
N LEU A 137 -0.96 -10.22 -7.03
CA LEU A 137 -0.13 -11.42 -6.92
C LEU A 137 -0.94 -12.64 -6.44
N ILE A 138 -1.87 -12.45 -5.49
CA ILE A 138 -2.80 -13.51 -5.04
C ILE A 138 -3.70 -13.94 -6.20
N ASP A 139 -4.38 -12.99 -6.86
CA ASP A 139 -5.31 -13.24 -7.96
C ASP A 139 -4.64 -13.92 -9.17
N SER A 140 -3.33 -13.71 -9.35
CA SER A 140 -2.53 -14.34 -10.41
C SER A 140 -1.79 -15.61 -9.97
N GLY A 141 -1.89 -16.02 -8.71
CA GLY A 141 -1.17 -17.17 -8.14
C GLY A 141 0.35 -17.00 -8.11
N GLN A 142 0.85 -15.76 -8.08
CA GLN A 142 2.28 -15.44 -8.18
C GLN A 142 2.89 -14.95 -6.85
N LEU A 143 2.12 -14.93 -5.76
CA LEU A 143 2.59 -14.43 -4.46
C LEU A 143 3.86 -15.14 -3.99
N GLN A 144 3.91 -16.46 -4.11
CA GLN A 144 5.04 -17.31 -3.68
C GLN A 144 6.18 -17.42 -4.73
N SER A 145 6.04 -16.77 -5.88
CA SER A 145 7.10 -16.73 -6.90
C SER A 145 8.29 -15.86 -6.43
N THR A 146 9.48 -16.09 -7.00
CA THR A 146 10.67 -15.28 -6.69
C THR A 146 10.41 -13.78 -6.87
N HIS A 147 9.76 -13.38 -7.97
CA HIS A 147 9.43 -11.97 -8.18
C HIS A 147 8.34 -11.46 -7.23
N GLY A 148 7.36 -12.30 -6.84
CA GLY A 148 6.36 -11.95 -5.84
C GLY A 148 7.00 -11.67 -4.47
N LYS A 149 7.85 -12.58 -3.99
CA LYS A 149 8.60 -12.40 -2.72
C LYS A 149 9.46 -11.13 -2.73
N ILE A 150 10.16 -10.85 -3.85
CA ILE A 150 10.97 -9.64 -3.99
C ILE A 150 10.09 -8.39 -3.92
N MET A 151 8.98 -8.36 -4.66
CA MET A 151 8.07 -7.22 -4.68
C MET A 151 7.48 -6.94 -3.30
N ILE A 152 6.99 -7.96 -2.60
CA ILE A 152 6.47 -7.81 -1.23
C ILE A 152 7.58 -7.35 -0.28
N GLY A 153 8.77 -7.93 -0.37
CA GLY A 153 9.91 -7.51 0.46
C GLY A 153 10.30 -6.05 0.24
N ILE A 154 10.27 -5.57 -1.01
CA ILE A 154 10.52 -4.16 -1.35
C ILE A 154 9.45 -3.27 -0.73
N THR A 155 8.17 -3.56 -0.99
CA THR A 155 7.07 -2.68 -0.53
C THR A 155 6.98 -2.61 0.99
N LEU A 156 7.27 -3.70 1.71
CA LEU A 156 7.35 -3.69 3.18
C LEU A 156 8.46 -2.74 3.70
N VAL A 157 9.60 -2.70 3.01
CA VAL A 157 10.66 -1.74 3.37
C VAL A 157 10.27 -0.33 2.93
N GLU A 158 9.60 -0.16 1.78
CA GLU A 158 9.05 1.14 1.38
C GLU A 158 8.08 1.69 2.43
N ASP A 159 7.23 0.86 3.05
CA ASP A 159 6.32 1.28 4.14
C ASP A 159 7.09 1.83 5.37
N LEU A 160 8.26 1.27 5.68
CA LEU A 160 9.15 1.83 6.70
C LEU A 160 9.81 3.14 6.24
N VAL A 161 10.21 3.20 4.96
CA VAL A 161 10.82 4.40 4.38
C VAL A 161 9.83 5.56 4.35
N VAL A 162 8.52 5.33 4.17
CA VAL A 162 7.48 6.37 4.24
C VAL A 162 7.55 7.15 5.55
N VAL A 163 7.73 6.47 6.68
CA VAL A 163 7.85 7.13 7.98
C VAL A 163 9.05 8.09 7.99
N VAL A 164 10.20 7.62 7.47
CA VAL A 164 11.39 8.44 7.34
C VAL A 164 11.14 9.64 6.44
N LEU A 165 10.51 9.43 5.28
CA LEU A 165 10.20 10.49 4.32
C LEU A 165 9.22 11.52 4.90
N THR A 166 8.20 11.08 5.65
CA THR A 166 7.23 11.98 6.30
C THR A 166 7.91 12.92 7.29
N ILE A 167 8.91 12.42 8.05
CA ILE A 167 9.67 13.23 8.99
C ILE A 167 10.72 14.10 8.25
N LEU A 168 11.26 13.60 7.14
CA LEU A 168 12.28 14.31 6.36
C LEU A 168 11.71 15.49 5.56
N MET A 169 10.47 15.40 5.04
CA MET A 169 9.88 16.44 4.20
C MET A 169 9.84 17.83 4.86
N PRO A 170 9.38 18.03 6.11
CA PRO A 170 9.44 19.33 6.77
C PRO A 170 10.89 19.84 6.93
N VAL A 171 11.85 18.93 7.08
CA VAL A 171 13.28 19.26 7.23
C VAL A 171 13.86 19.82 5.92
N LEU A 172 13.35 19.39 4.76
CA LEU A 172 13.79 19.92 3.45
C LEU A 172 13.46 21.40 3.28
N VAL A 173 12.47 21.93 3.99
CA VAL A 173 12.15 23.36 4.00
C VAL A 173 13.16 24.16 4.83
N SER A 174 13.66 23.57 5.93
CA SER A 174 14.58 24.20 6.86
C SER A 174 15.62 23.20 7.34
N LEU A 175 16.74 23.08 6.62
CA LEU A 175 17.84 22.19 6.97
C LEU A 175 18.56 22.68 8.24
N THR A 176 18.08 22.26 9.41
CA THR A 176 18.75 22.50 10.70
C THR A 176 19.22 21.19 11.31
N PRO A 177 20.41 21.14 11.94
CA PRO A 177 20.94 19.93 12.60
C PRO A 177 19.97 19.34 13.65
N HIS A 178 19.13 20.19 14.25
CA HIS A 178 18.16 19.78 15.28
C HIS A 178 17.08 18.83 14.72
N HIS A 179 16.67 18.99 13.47
CA HIS A 179 15.65 18.15 12.83
C HIS A 179 16.21 16.74 12.50
N LEU A 180 17.47 16.63 12.07
CA LEU A 180 18.11 15.33 11.81
C LEU A 180 18.23 14.48 13.09
N LEU A 181 18.54 15.13 14.21
CA LEU A 181 18.58 14.44 15.52
C LEU A 181 17.18 13.93 15.91
N GLY A 182 16.12 14.69 15.61
CA GLY A 182 14.73 14.32 15.85
C GLY A 182 14.32 13.05 15.10
N VAL A 183 14.73 12.90 13.83
CA VAL A 183 14.50 11.68 13.02
C VAL A 183 15.17 10.46 13.68
N GLY A 184 16.43 10.58 14.07
CA GLY A 184 17.17 9.49 14.72
C GLY A 184 16.52 9.07 16.04
N MET A 185 16.07 10.05 16.85
CA MET A 185 15.38 9.77 18.12
C MET A 185 14.02 9.10 17.91
N ALA A 186 13.24 9.53 16.91
CA ALA A 186 11.94 8.92 16.61
C ALA A 186 12.08 7.45 16.18
N LEU A 187 13.02 7.16 15.27
CA LEU A 187 13.33 5.79 14.83
C LEU A 187 13.88 4.94 15.98
N GLY A 188 14.78 5.50 16.80
CA GLY A 188 15.31 4.82 17.98
C GLY A 188 14.23 4.48 19.00
N LYS A 189 13.28 5.39 19.26
CA LYS A 189 12.17 5.17 20.15
C LYS A 189 11.21 4.10 19.59
N ALA A 190 10.90 4.14 18.31
CA ALA A 190 10.08 3.12 17.66
C ALA A 190 10.73 1.73 17.77
N ALA A 191 12.02 1.61 17.46
CA ALA A 191 12.75 0.35 17.59
C ALA A 191 12.81 -0.15 19.05
N LEU A 192 13.02 0.75 20.01
CA LEU A 192 13.08 0.41 21.45
C LEU A 192 11.76 -0.17 21.97
N ILE A 193 10.62 0.23 21.40
CA ILE A 193 9.30 -0.28 21.77
C ILE A 193 8.96 -1.55 20.97
N LEU A 194 9.14 -1.53 19.66
CA LEU A 194 8.66 -2.61 18.78
C LEU A 194 9.50 -3.88 18.86
N VAL A 195 10.83 -3.76 19.07
CA VAL A 195 11.70 -4.95 19.14
C VAL A 195 11.38 -5.83 20.36
N PRO A 196 11.28 -5.29 21.60
CA PRO A 196 10.89 -6.12 22.75
C PRO A 196 9.46 -6.66 22.64
N VAL A 197 8.50 -5.85 22.15
CA VAL A 197 7.12 -6.28 21.97
C VAL A 197 7.04 -7.39 20.94
N GLY A 198 7.70 -7.27 19.80
CA GLY A 198 7.76 -8.29 18.76
C GLY A 198 8.41 -9.58 19.27
N PHE A 199 9.53 -9.48 20.00
CA PHE A 199 10.16 -10.62 20.62
C PHE A 199 9.24 -11.36 21.59
N LEU A 200 8.55 -10.61 22.45
CA LEU A 200 7.59 -11.18 23.40
C LEU A 200 6.37 -11.81 22.68
N ALA A 201 5.88 -11.17 21.62
CA ALA A 201 4.75 -11.64 20.84
C ALA A 201 5.03 -12.98 20.16
N VAL A 202 6.22 -13.19 19.61
CA VAL A 202 6.64 -14.48 18.99
C VAL A 202 6.55 -15.65 19.98
N TYR A 203 6.74 -15.40 21.28
CA TYR A 203 6.63 -16.45 22.31
C TYR A 203 5.23 -16.58 22.90
N LEU A 204 4.52 -15.47 23.14
CA LEU A 204 3.22 -15.47 23.82
C LEU A 204 2.08 -15.82 22.89
N VAL A 205 2.08 -15.29 21.66
CA VAL A 205 0.96 -15.48 20.73
C VAL A 205 0.72 -16.95 20.37
N PRO A 206 1.72 -17.77 19.97
CA PRO A 206 1.48 -19.17 19.68
C PRO A 206 0.98 -19.96 20.91
N ARG A 207 1.47 -19.63 22.12
CA ARG A 207 0.98 -20.26 23.36
C ARG A 207 -0.46 -19.90 23.68
N GLY A 208 -0.81 -18.61 23.54
CA GLY A 208 -2.18 -18.13 23.74
C GLY A 208 -3.16 -18.76 22.74
N LEU A 209 -2.78 -18.81 21.46
CA LEU A 209 -3.57 -19.47 20.42
C LEU A 209 -3.79 -20.95 20.69
N LYS A 210 -2.78 -21.66 21.20
CA LYS A 210 -2.90 -23.07 21.59
C LYS A 210 -3.94 -23.29 22.70
N VAL A 211 -3.98 -22.40 23.70
CA VAL A 211 -4.98 -22.49 24.79
C VAL A 211 -6.39 -22.26 24.24
N VAL A 212 -6.57 -21.22 23.41
CA VAL A 212 -7.88 -20.89 22.84
C VAL A 212 -8.34 -21.95 21.82
N ALA A 213 -7.43 -22.46 21.01
CA ALA A 213 -7.77 -23.49 20.03
C ALA A 213 -8.26 -24.79 20.68
N ARG A 214 -7.76 -25.13 21.88
CA ARG A 214 -8.23 -26.28 22.67
C ARG A 214 -9.68 -26.18 23.16
N SER A 215 -10.19 -24.95 23.31
CA SER A 215 -11.59 -24.72 23.68
C SER A 215 -12.59 -25.14 22.60
N GLN A 216 -12.12 -25.35 21.36
CA GLN A 216 -12.93 -25.61 20.16
C GLN A 216 -14.00 -24.55 19.87
N ASN A 217 -13.98 -23.43 20.59
CA ASN A 217 -14.89 -22.30 20.39
C ASN A 217 -14.37 -21.44 19.24
N GLN A 218 -15.12 -21.41 18.13
CA GLN A 218 -14.74 -20.66 16.93
C GLN A 218 -14.85 -19.14 17.13
N GLU A 219 -15.86 -18.69 17.89
CA GLU A 219 -16.06 -17.28 18.19
C GLU A 219 -14.91 -16.72 19.02
N LEU A 220 -14.55 -17.43 20.11
CA LEU A 220 -13.43 -17.03 20.96
C LEU A 220 -12.11 -17.01 20.18
N PHE A 221 -11.88 -17.99 19.30
CA PHE A 221 -10.69 -18.04 18.46
C PHE A 221 -10.63 -16.84 17.50
N LEU A 222 -11.75 -16.50 16.83
CA LEU A 222 -11.84 -15.33 15.96
C LEU A 222 -11.56 -14.03 16.73
N LEU A 223 -12.17 -13.84 17.89
CA LEU A 223 -11.94 -12.64 18.73
C LEU A 223 -10.49 -12.49 19.13
N VAL A 224 -9.79 -13.57 19.46
CA VAL A 224 -8.36 -13.54 19.78
C VAL A 224 -7.52 -13.19 18.55
N ILE A 225 -7.84 -13.72 17.37
CA ILE A 225 -7.17 -13.36 16.12
C ILE A 225 -7.36 -11.87 15.82
N LEU A 226 -8.59 -11.36 15.96
CA LEU A 226 -8.88 -9.93 15.77
C LEU A 226 -8.12 -9.05 16.77
N ALA A 227 -8.06 -9.47 18.04
CA ALA A 227 -7.33 -8.74 19.08
C ALA A 227 -5.81 -8.68 18.79
N ILE A 228 -5.23 -9.80 18.32
CA ILE A 228 -3.82 -9.83 17.92
C ILE A 228 -3.59 -8.92 16.69
N CYS A 229 -4.42 -9.06 15.67
CA CYS A 229 -4.31 -8.31 14.42
C CYS A 229 -4.43 -6.80 14.66
N LEU A 230 -5.56 -6.36 15.21
CA LEU A 230 -5.85 -4.93 15.44
C LEU A 230 -4.99 -4.34 16.56
N GLY A 231 -4.70 -5.12 17.61
CA GLY A 231 -3.84 -4.67 18.72
C GLY A 231 -2.41 -4.42 18.26
N THR A 232 -1.85 -5.28 17.41
CA THR A 232 -0.51 -5.07 16.84
C THR A 232 -0.51 -3.88 15.88
N ALA A 233 -1.56 -3.72 15.06
CA ALA A 233 -1.72 -2.56 14.18
C ALA A 233 -1.75 -1.24 14.97
N ALA A 234 -2.56 -1.19 16.04
CA ALA A 234 -2.63 -0.01 16.91
C ALA A 234 -1.31 0.28 17.63
N LEU A 235 -0.57 -0.75 18.04
CA LEU A 235 0.76 -0.57 18.64
C LEU A 235 1.78 0.01 17.67
N THR A 236 1.76 -0.44 16.40
CA THR A 236 2.66 0.13 15.38
C THR A 236 2.29 1.57 15.06
N GLU A 237 1.01 1.89 14.97
CA GLU A 237 0.53 3.26 14.76
C GLU A 237 0.93 4.19 15.91
N ALA A 238 0.82 3.75 17.15
CA ALA A 238 1.21 4.54 18.33
C ALA A 238 2.69 4.93 18.35
N VAL A 239 3.55 4.22 17.63
CA VAL A 239 4.98 4.56 17.46
C VAL A 239 5.28 5.25 16.13
N GLY A 240 4.25 5.63 15.36
CA GLY A 240 4.38 6.37 14.10
C GLY A 240 4.62 5.50 12.86
N LEU A 241 4.37 4.19 12.95
CA LEU A 241 4.42 3.27 11.81
C LEU A 241 3.01 3.03 11.25
N SER A 242 2.93 2.40 10.07
CA SER A 242 1.63 2.14 9.45
C SER A 242 0.83 1.02 10.15
N LEU A 243 -0.49 1.15 10.16
CA LEU A 243 -1.43 0.08 10.55
C LEU A 243 -1.21 -1.18 9.72
N ALA A 244 -0.94 -1.02 8.42
CA ALA A 244 -0.67 -2.10 7.47
C ALA A 244 0.52 -2.95 7.89
N LEU A 245 1.64 -2.32 8.27
CA LEU A 245 2.83 -3.01 8.76
C LEU A 245 2.53 -3.80 10.03
N GLY A 246 1.73 -3.23 10.95
CA GLY A 246 1.31 -3.92 12.17
C GLY A 246 0.47 -5.14 11.89
N GLY A 247 -0.49 -5.04 10.96
CA GLY A 247 -1.28 -6.18 10.49
C GLY A 247 -0.41 -7.28 9.91
N PHE A 248 0.53 -6.93 9.02
CA PHE A 248 1.48 -7.88 8.45
C PHE A 248 2.36 -8.56 9.52
N ALA A 249 2.93 -7.78 10.44
CA ALA A 249 3.75 -8.32 11.53
C ALA A 249 2.95 -9.30 12.42
N ALA A 250 1.69 -8.95 12.75
CA ALA A 250 0.79 -9.84 13.47
C ALA A 250 0.57 -11.16 12.71
N GLY A 251 0.34 -11.08 11.41
CA GLY A 251 0.21 -12.24 10.53
C GLY A 251 1.45 -13.13 10.55
N LEU A 252 2.66 -12.54 10.44
CA LEU A 252 3.94 -13.26 10.55
C LEU A 252 4.13 -13.94 11.90
N ILE A 253 3.70 -13.32 12.99
CA ILE A 253 3.79 -13.91 14.32
C ILE A 253 2.87 -15.13 14.42
N VAL A 254 1.64 -15.00 13.90
CA VAL A 254 0.66 -16.10 13.91
C VAL A 254 1.05 -17.19 12.91
N SER A 255 1.71 -16.88 11.78
CA SER A 255 2.18 -17.88 10.80
C SER A 255 3.17 -18.88 11.36
N ALA A 256 3.90 -18.51 12.43
CA ALA A 256 4.78 -19.41 13.15
C ALA A 256 4.04 -20.46 14.01
N SER A 257 2.71 -20.39 14.10
CA SER A 257 1.88 -21.33 14.85
C SER A 257 1.21 -22.38 13.96
N GLU A 258 0.88 -23.54 14.53
CA GLU A 258 0.10 -24.60 13.85
C GLU A 258 -1.34 -24.16 13.49
N TYR A 259 -1.78 -22.98 13.96
CA TYR A 259 -3.13 -22.44 13.77
C TYR A 259 -3.22 -21.39 12.65
N ALA A 260 -2.15 -21.13 11.91
CA ALA A 260 -2.10 -20.13 10.85
C ALA A 260 -3.20 -20.31 9.79
N HIS A 261 -3.39 -21.55 9.31
CA HIS A 261 -4.40 -21.85 8.29
C HIS A 261 -5.83 -21.59 8.79
N ARG A 262 -6.12 -22.02 10.03
CA ARG A 262 -7.42 -21.74 10.66
C ARG A 262 -7.67 -20.24 10.87
N ALA A 263 -6.63 -19.49 11.25
CA ALA A 263 -6.71 -18.04 11.37
C ALA A 263 -7.01 -17.37 10.03
N LEU A 264 -6.34 -17.82 8.95
CA LEU A 264 -6.55 -17.33 7.60
C LEU A 264 -8.00 -17.56 7.13
N GLU A 265 -8.54 -18.78 7.29
CA GLU A 265 -9.91 -19.10 6.90
C GLU A 265 -10.94 -18.19 7.58
N GLN A 266 -10.75 -17.89 8.87
CA GLN A 266 -11.70 -17.07 9.62
C GLN A 266 -11.64 -15.59 9.25
N ILE A 267 -10.44 -15.06 8.94
CA ILE A 267 -10.29 -13.65 8.62
C ILE A 267 -10.67 -13.31 7.16
N MET A 268 -10.59 -14.27 6.23
CA MET A 268 -10.78 -14.04 4.80
C MET A 268 -12.11 -13.36 4.46
N THR A 269 -13.21 -13.81 5.07
CA THR A 269 -14.54 -13.23 4.79
C THR A 269 -14.64 -11.76 5.24
N LEU A 270 -14.12 -11.47 6.43
CA LEU A 270 -14.07 -10.09 6.93
C LEU A 270 -13.14 -9.24 6.05
N ARG A 271 -11.94 -9.74 5.77
CA ARG A 271 -10.99 -9.09 4.88
C ARG A 271 -11.63 -8.68 3.56
N ASP A 272 -12.30 -9.59 2.86
CA ASP A 272 -12.85 -9.33 1.53
C ASP A 272 -13.94 -8.24 1.57
N ALA A 273 -14.79 -8.24 2.60
CA ALA A 273 -15.82 -7.20 2.77
C ALA A 273 -15.20 -5.81 3.04
N PHE A 274 -14.22 -5.74 3.95
CA PHE A 274 -13.58 -4.48 4.31
C PHE A 274 -12.64 -3.96 3.22
N VAL A 275 -12.00 -4.85 2.44
CA VAL A 275 -11.19 -4.49 1.26
C VAL A 275 -12.08 -3.86 0.18
N ALA A 276 -13.28 -4.40 -0.07
CA ALA A 276 -14.23 -3.77 -0.98
C ALA A 276 -14.64 -2.37 -0.48
N LEU A 277 -14.96 -2.24 0.81
CA LEU A 277 -15.27 -0.95 1.45
C LEU A 277 -14.12 0.05 1.25
N PHE A 278 -12.88 -0.37 1.49
CA PHE A 278 -11.69 0.48 1.34
C PHE A 278 -11.55 1.01 -0.08
N PHE A 279 -11.57 0.14 -1.10
CA PHE A 279 -11.35 0.58 -2.47
C PHE A 279 -12.49 1.44 -3.03
N VAL A 280 -13.73 1.20 -2.62
CA VAL A 280 -14.84 2.10 -2.95
C VAL A 280 -14.63 3.45 -2.29
N THR A 281 -14.26 3.48 -1.00
CA THR A 281 -14.01 4.74 -0.27
C THR A 281 -12.87 5.53 -0.88
N VAL A 282 -11.75 4.88 -1.24
CA VAL A 282 -10.66 5.54 -1.99
C VAL A 282 -11.16 6.14 -3.29
N GLY A 283 -12.02 5.43 -4.01
CA GLY A 283 -12.67 5.95 -5.23
C GLY A 283 -13.48 7.23 -4.99
N THR A 284 -14.15 7.37 -3.84
CA THR A 284 -14.97 8.57 -3.54
C THR A 284 -14.14 9.83 -3.33
N LEU A 285 -12.85 9.70 -2.99
CA LEU A 285 -11.96 10.85 -2.77
C LEU A 285 -11.52 11.55 -4.06
N ILE A 286 -11.82 10.95 -5.21
CA ILE A 286 -11.35 11.45 -6.51
C ILE A 286 -12.29 12.51 -7.05
N ASN A 287 -11.69 13.67 -7.37
CA ASN A 287 -12.36 14.72 -8.11
C ASN A 287 -12.01 14.64 -9.61
N PRO A 288 -12.93 14.13 -10.48
CA PRO A 288 -12.64 14.00 -11.91
C PRO A 288 -12.33 15.34 -12.61
N ARG A 289 -12.89 16.45 -12.11
CA ARG A 289 -12.65 17.80 -12.69
C ARG A 289 -11.24 18.28 -12.39
N ALA A 290 -10.75 18.07 -11.16
CA ALA A 290 -9.38 18.43 -10.79
C ALA A 290 -8.34 17.58 -11.54
N VAL A 291 -8.67 16.35 -11.91
CA VAL A 291 -7.83 15.49 -12.75
C VAL A 291 -7.62 16.10 -14.14
N LEU A 292 -8.64 16.72 -14.70
CA LEU A 292 -8.63 17.27 -16.05
C LEU A 292 -8.08 18.72 -16.12
N SER A 293 -7.82 19.39 -14.99
CA SER A 293 -7.38 20.78 -14.95
C SER A 293 -5.94 21.00 -15.44
N ASN A 294 -5.04 20.04 -15.21
CA ASN A 294 -3.64 20.13 -15.66
C ASN A 294 -3.16 18.77 -16.22
N PRO A 295 -3.54 18.43 -17.47
CA PRO A 295 -3.22 17.13 -18.07
C PRO A 295 -1.71 16.95 -18.30
N GLY A 296 -0.95 18.03 -18.50
CA GLY A 296 0.51 17.94 -18.70
C GLY A 296 1.23 17.44 -17.46
N MET A 297 0.88 17.97 -16.27
CA MET A 297 1.44 17.52 -15.00
C MET A 297 1.03 16.10 -14.66
N LEU A 298 -0.24 15.75 -14.86
CA LEU A 298 -0.74 14.40 -14.69
C LEU A 298 0.02 13.39 -15.56
N LEU A 299 0.20 13.68 -16.85
CA LEU A 299 0.93 12.81 -17.77
C LEU A 299 2.41 12.68 -17.40
N ALA A 300 3.04 13.77 -16.94
CA ALA A 300 4.42 13.74 -16.50
C ALA A 300 4.59 12.84 -15.25
N ILE A 301 3.74 12.99 -14.23
CA ILE A 301 3.76 12.14 -13.04
C ILE A 301 3.47 10.68 -13.43
N LEU A 302 2.48 10.44 -14.27
CA LEU A 302 2.15 9.09 -14.73
C LEU A 302 3.29 8.45 -15.52
N ALA A 303 3.99 9.21 -16.36
CA ALA A 303 5.18 8.73 -17.07
C ALA A 303 6.32 8.39 -16.09
N MET A 304 6.57 9.22 -15.09
CA MET A 304 7.55 8.92 -14.04
C MET A 304 7.19 7.62 -13.29
N VAL A 305 5.91 7.42 -12.99
CA VAL A 305 5.44 6.21 -12.30
C VAL A 305 5.57 4.97 -13.19
N VAL A 306 5.04 5.02 -14.41
CA VAL A 306 4.99 3.83 -15.27
C VAL A 306 6.36 3.54 -15.89
N VAL A 307 7.00 4.54 -16.48
CA VAL A 307 8.28 4.36 -17.19
C VAL A 307 9.45 4.48 -16.22
N GLY A 308 9.48 5.54 -15.41
CA GLY A 308 10.58 5.79 -14.48
C GLY A 308 10.74 4.69 -13.44
N LYS A 309 9.67 4.31 -12.75
CA LYS A 309 9.73 3.20 -11.78
C LYS A 309 10.08 1.87 -12.45
N PHE A 310 9.50 1.58 -13.63
CA PHE A 310 9.85 0.38 -14.39
C PHE A 310 11.36 0.28 -14.64
N VAL A 311 11.95 1.35 -15.17
CA VAL A 311 13.39 1.39 -15.48
C VAL A 311 14.23 1.26 -14.23
N VAL A 312 13.94 2.06 -13.20
CA VAL A 312 14.71 2.08 -11.94
C VAL A 312 14.62 0.72 -11.24
N TRP A 313 13.43 0.17 -11.04
CA TRP A 313 13.28 -1.11 -10.36
C TRP A 313 13.84 -2.29 -11.16
N THR A 314 13.71 -2.28 -12.49
CA THR A 314 14.35 -3.28 -13.34
C THR A 314 15.86 -3.22 -13.20
N ALA A 315 16.45 -2.02 -13.21
CA ALA A 315 17.89 -1.81 -13.05
C ALA A 315 18.39 -2.24 -11.67
N VAL A 316 17.69 -1.83 -10.60
CA VAL A 316 18.06 -2.17 -9.21
C VAL A 316 18.01 -3.69 -9.02
N VAL A 317 16.91 -4.36 -9.39
CA VAL A 317 16.80 -5.82 -9.26
C VAL A 317 17.87 -6.55 -10.07
N LYS A 318 18.19 -6.04 -11.26
CA LYS A 318 19.28 -6.57 -12.07
C LYS A 318 20.65 -6.40 -11.42
N LEU A 319 20.88 -5.24 -10.78
CA LEU A 319 22.12 -4.95 -10.05
C LEU A 319 22.34 -5.94 -8.88
N PHE A 320 21.28 -6.39 -8.22
CA PHE A 320 21.33 -7.40 -7.16
C PHE A 320 21.50 -8.84 -7.69
N GLY A 321 21.79 -9.03 -8.99
CA GLY A 321 22.15 -10.31 -9.58
C GLY A 321 20.99 -11.17 -10.06
N TYR A 322 19.74 -10.69 -9.98
CA TYR A 322 18.58 -11.45 -10.46
C TYR A 322 18.55 -11.52 -12.00
N ARG A 323 17.91 -12.56 -12.54
CA ARG A 323 17.72 -12.71 -13.99
C ARG A 323 16.89 -11.57 -14.55
N LEU A 324 17.15 -11.16 -15.78
CA LEU A 324 16.43 -10.06 -16.45
C LEU A 324 14.90 -10.29 -16.45
N LYS A 325 14.46 -11.53 -16.65
CA LYS A 325 13.04 -11.90 -16.54
C LYS A 325 12.43 -11.51 -15.20
N THR A 326 13.08 -11.88 -14.11
CA THR A 326 12.64 -11.51 -12.73
C THR A 326 12.67 -10.00 -12.55
N ALA A 327 13.73 -9.32 -13.00
CA ALA A 327 13.86 -7.87 -12.88
C ALA A 327 12.75 -7.12 -13.63
N VAL A 328 12.41 -7.54 -14.85
CA VAL A 328 11.30 -6.96 -15.64
C VAL A 328 9.96 -7.19 -14.96
N LEU A 329 9.70 -8.37 -14.41
CA LEU A 329 8.46 -8.66 -13.69
C LEU A 329 8.32 -7.81 -12.41
N VAL A 330 9.41 -7.67 -11.65
CA VAL A 330 9.43 -6.79 -10.46
C VAL A 330 9.24 -5.33 -10.86
N GLY A 331 10.01 -4.85 -11.84
CA GLY A 331 9.85 -3.49 -12.36
C GLY A 331 8.42 -3.19 -12.81
N THR A 332 7.80 -4.14 -13.52
CA THR A 332 6.39 -4.01 -13.95
C THR A 332 5.43 -3.98 -12.75
N GLY A 333 5.59 -4.86 -11.78
CA GLY A 333 4.69 -4.94 -10.61
C GLY A 333 4.72 -3.68 -9.75
N LEU A 334 5.86 -2.99 -9.71
CA LEU A 334 6.06 -1.77 -8.92
C LEU A 334 5.69 -0.45 -9.65
N THR A 335 5.16 -0.50 -10.89
CA THR A 335 4.76 0.68 -11.66
C THR A 335 3.41 1.26 -11.24
N GLN A 336 3.21 1.47 -9.95
CA GLN A 336 2.01 2.09 -9.39
C GLN A 336 2.39 2.87 -8.12
N ILE A 337 1.53 3.82 -7.72
CA ILE A 337 1.69 4.63 -6.52
C ILE A 337 0.81 4.04 -5.42
N GLY A 338 1.34 3.97 -4.19
CA GLY A 338 0.63 3.48 -3.02
C GLY A 338 -0.22 4.54 -2.31
N GLU A 339 -1.06 4.09 -1.39
CA GLU A 339 -1.89 4.93 -0.52
C GLU A 339 -1.07 5.85 0.38
N PHE A 340 0.11 5.45 0.80
CA PHE A 340 1.00 6.28 1.62
C PHE A 340 1.56 7.49 0.86
N SER A 341 1.57 7.45 -0.47
CA SER A 341 1.91 8.61 -1.28
C SER A 341 0.91 9.76 -1.11
N PHE A 342 -0.35 9.46 -0.72
CA PHE A 342 -1.34 10.49 -0.38
C PHE A 342 -0.93 11.24 0.89
N VAL A 343 -0.44 10.52 1.90
CA VAL A 343 0.08 11.13 3.12
C VAL A 343 1.31 11.97 2.81
N LEU A 344 2.24 11.42 2.02
CA LEU A 344 3.46 12.14 1.63
C LEU A 344 3.17 13.41 0.83
N VAL A 345 2.26 13.34 -0.16
CA VAL A 345 1.91 14.54 -0.95
C VAL A 345 1.16 15.56 -0.11
N GLN A 346 0.34 15.13 0.85
CA GLN A 346 -0.35 16.03 1.78
C GLN A 346 0.65 16.76 2.69
N VAL A 347 1.62 16.03 3.25
CA VAL A 347 2.70 16.61 4.07
C VAL A 347 3.55 17.57 3.23
N ALA A 348 3.93 17.19 2.01
CA ALA A 348 4.69 18.03 1.10
C ALA A 348 3.94 19.32 0.74
N HIS A 349 2.65 19.22 0.43
CA HIS A 349 1.78 20.34 0.12
C HIS A 349 1.60 21.27 1.33
N ALA A 350 1.31 20.73 2.52
CA ALA A 350 1.17 21.50 3.74
C ALA A 350 2.44 22.28 4.13
N ASN A 351 3.62 21.78 3.70
CA ASN A 351 4.92 22.44 3.90
C ASN A 351 5.35 23.33 2.69
N GLY A 352 4.51 23.52 1.68
CA GLY A 352 4.79 24.35 0.52
C GLY A 352 5.87 23.80 -0.44
N LEU A 353 6.17 22.49 -0.35
CA LEU A 353 7.16 21.83 -1.21
C LEU A 353 6.63 21.51 -2.60
N VAL A 354 5.32 21.37 -2.74
CA VAL A 354 4.63 21.10 -4.00
C VAL A 354 3.40 22.00 -4.15
N PRO A 355 3.06 22.47 -5.38
CA PRO A 355 1.88 23.27 -5.62
C PRO A 355 0.58 22.45 -5.63
N ASP A 356 -0.58 23.14 -5.58
CA ASP A 356 -1.91 22.52 -5.60
C ASP A 356 -2.13 21.60 -6.80
N GLU A 357 -1.68 22.03 -7.98
CA GLU A 357 -1.83 21.25 -9.21
C GLU A 357 -1.08 19.91 -9.12
N PHE A 358 0.10 19.90 -8.48
CA PHE A 358 0.87 18.70 -8.26
C PHE A 358 0.14 17.75 -7.29
N TYR A 359 -0.45 18.28 -6.22
CA TYR A 359 -1.23 17.50 -5.26
C TYR A 359 -2.37 16.74 -5.95
N TYR A 360 -3.24 17.47 -6.70
CA TYR A 360 -4.36 16.83 -7.39
C TYR A 360 -3.93 15.87 -8.50
N ALA A 361 -2.87 16.24 -9.26
CA ALA A 361 -2.33 15.38 -10.30
C ALA A 361 -1.75 14.07 -9.73
N THR A 362 -1.12 14.11 -8.54
CA THR A 362 -0.60 12.92 -7.87
C THR A 362 -1.73 11.97 -7.44
N LEU A 363 -2.81 12.51 -6.85
CA LEU A 363 -3.98 11.70 -6.49
C LEU A 363 -4.57 10.98 -7.72
N ALA A 364 -4.69 11.70 -8.82
CA ALA A 364 -5.19 11.14 -10.07
C ALA A 364 -4.23 10.11 -10.69
N ALA A 365 -2.93 10.41 -10.70
CA ALA A 365 -1.90 9.51 -11.22
C ALA A 365 -1.84 8.21 -10.43
N SER A 366 -2.06 8.26 -9.12
CA SER A 366 -2.12 7.06 -8.28
C SER A 366 -3.16 6.08 -8.78
N LEU A 367 -4.39 6.53 -8.98
CA LEU A 367 -5.44 5.66 -9.49
C LEU A 367 -5.20 5.16 -10.90
N LEU A 368 -4.82 6.06 -11.81
CA LEU A 368 -4.53 5.68 -13.19
C LEU A 368 -3.37 4.68 -13.24
N SER A 369 -2.35 4.84 -12.38
CA SER A 369 -1.24 3.91 -12.30
C SER A 369 -1.67 2.54 -11.79
N ILE A 370 -2.59 2.46 -10.81
CA ILE A 370 -3.17 1.19 -10.34
C ILE A 370 -3.93 0.49 -11.48
N LEU A 371 -4.77 1.25 -12.22
CA LEU A 371 -5.51 0.71 -13.37
C LEU A 371 -4.57 0.16 -14.45
N LEU A 372 -3.53 0.92 -14.80
CA LEU A 372 -2.52 0.51 -15.78
C LEU A 372 -1.71 -0.69 -15.29
N ASN A 373 -1.28 -0.67 -14.03
CA ASN A 373 -0.46 -1.74 -13.43
C ASN A 373 -1.20 -3.08 -13.44
N ALA A 374 -2.49 -3.11 -13.11
CA ALA A 374 -3.29 -4.32 -13.15
C ALA A 374 -3.31 -4.96 -14.56
N SER A 375 -3.33 -4.15 -15.60
CA SER A 375 -3.25 -4.61 -16.99
C SER A 375 -1.83 -5.08 -17.36
N LEU A 376 -0.81 -4.36 -16.90
CA LEU A 376 0.60 -4.68 -17.16
C LEU A 376 1.02 -6.00 -16.48
N VAL A 377 0.68 -6.19 -15.21
CA VAL A 377 1.01 -7.41 -14.45
C VAL A 377 0.38 -8.66 -15.08
N ARG A 378 -0.77 -8.53 -15.72
CA ARG A 378 -1.40 -9.65 -16.45
C ARG A 378 -0.80 -9.92 -17.82
N SER A 379 -0.31 -8.90 -18.50
CA SER A 379 0.14 -8.97 -19.90
C SER A 379 1.61 -9.34 -20.01
N VAL A 380 2.47 -8.71 -19.21
CA VAL A 380 3.93 -8.85 -19.30
C VAL A 380 4.44 -10.27 -19.06
N PRO A 381 3.92 -11.08 -18.10
CA PRO A 381 4.36 -12.46 -17.93
C PRO A 381 4.18 -13.32 -19.18
N LYS A 382 3.11 -13.06 -19.96
CA LYS A 382 2.83 -13.77 -21.20
C LYS A 382 3.83 -13.43 -22.31
N TRP A 383 4.31 -12.19 -22.33
CA TRP A 383 5.33 -11.74 -23.31
C TRP A 383 6.71 -12.24 -22.93
N VAL A 384 7.10 -12.09 -21.67
CA VAL A 384 8.39 -12.54 -21.15
C VAL A 384 8.53 -14.08 -21.17
N GLY A 385 7.41 -14.82 -21.12
CA GLY A 385 7.39 -16.27 -21.31
C GLY A 385 7.59 -16.71 -22.77
N ARG A 386 7.18 -15.90 -23.75
CA ARG A 386 7.32 -16.19 -25.19
C ARG A 386 8.72 -15.92 -25.76
N THR A 387 9.49 -15.04 -25.12
CA THR A 387 10.86 -14.68 -25.58
C THR A 387 11.95 -15.57 -25.00
N ALA A 388 11.59 -16.56 -24.19
CA ALA A 388 12.51 -17.50 -23.54
C ALA A 388 12.38 -18.93 -24.05
N GLY A 389 11.73 -19.14 -25.24
CA GLY A 389 11.65 -20.41 -25.97
C GLY A 389 12.60 -20.44 -27.16
#